data_854297bfd2bfd5a8364b5728e6c523bf
#
_entry.id   854297bfd2bfd5a8364b5728e6c523bf
#
_cell.length_a   1.000
_cell.length_b   1.000
_cell.length_c   1.000
_cell.angle_alpha   90.00
_cell.angle_beta   90.00
_cell.angle_gamma   90.00
#
_symmetry.space_group_name_H-M   'P 1'
#
loop_
_entity.id
_entity.type
_entity.pdbx_description
1 polymer ?
#
loop_
_entity_poly.entity_id
_entity_poly.type
_entity_poly.pdbx_seq_one_letter_code
_entity_poly.pdbx_strand_id
1 'polypeptide(L)'
;PSGSGKSTLLAILAGLGDGSSGEVSMLGKPLHRMDEEARAALRAQHVGFVFQSFMLIPTLNALENVELPALLRGASDSQSRGDARALLEQLGLGKRLHHLPAQLSGGEQQRVALARAFNGRPAILFADEPTGNLDRQTGDKIADLLFSLNREHGTTLILVTHDPLLAARCDRRLRLVDGQLREEA
;
A
#
# COMPACT_ATOMS: atom_id res chain seq x y z
N PRO A 1 0.95 -8.91 18.47
CA PRO A 1 -0.13 -9.91 18.43
C PRO A 1 -1.30 -9.39 17.58
N SER A 2 -1.97 -10.29 16.89
CA SER A 2 -3.25 -10.00 16.24
C SER A 2 -4.23 -9.40 17.26
N GLY A 3 -4.97 -8.36 16.89
CA GLY A 3 -5.91 -7.69 17.81
C GLY A 3 -5.34 -6.52 18.62
N SER A 4 -4.10 -6.12 18.42
CA SER A 4 -3.48 -4.99 19.15
C SER A 4 -3.94 -3.60 18.70
N GLY A 5 -4.84 -3.48 17.71
CA GLY A 5 -5.33 -2.20 17.19
C GLY A 5 -4.47 -1.56 16.09
N LYS A 6 -3.42 -2.23 15.61
CA LYS A 6 -2.53 -1.68 14.56
C LYS A 6 -3.28 -1.37 13.26
N SER A 7 -4.06 -2.31 12.76
CA SER A 7 -4.85 -2.11 11.53
C SER A 7 -5.93 -1.04 11.70
N THR A 8 -6.52 -0.93 12.91
CA THR A 8 -7.46 0.14 13.25
C THR A 8 -6.78 1.50 13.22
N LEU A 9 -5.58 1.60 13.82
CA LEU A 9 -4.79 2.83 13.79
C LEU A 9 -4.42 3.22 12.36
N LEU A 10 -3.97 2.25 11.55
CA LEU A 10 -3.65 2.46 10.14
C LEU A 10 -4.88 2.99 9.38
N ALA A 11 -6.06 2.41 9.59
CA ALA A 11 -7.31 2.85 8.97
C ALA A 11 -7.65 4.30 9.34
N ILE A 12 -7.51 4.68 10.61
CA ILE A 12 -7.73 6.06 11.09
C ILE A 12 -6.72 7.03 10.44
N LEU A 13 -5.44 6.69 10.43
CA LEU A 13 -4.39 7.51 9.81
C LEU A 13 -4.59 7.68 8.30
N ALA A 14 -5.12 6.65 7.64
CA ALA A 14 -5.44 6.67 6.20
C ALA A 14 -6.77 7.38 5.89
N GLY A 15 -7.52 7.82 6.90
CA GLY A 15 -8.84 8.43 6.71
C GLY A 15 -9.92 7.46 6.27
N LEU A 16 -9.76 6.15 6.55
CA LEU A 16 -10.76 5.09 6.29
C LEU A 16 -11.73 4.90 7.44
N GLY A 17 -11.48 5.54 8.58
CA GLY A 17 -12.33 5.49 9.77
C GLY A 17 -12.09 6.70 10.65
N ASP A 18 -13.03 6.94 11.57
CA ASP A 18 -12.94 8.03 12.53
C ASP A 18 -12.33 7.54 13.85
N GLY A 19 -11.48 8.40 14.45
CA GLY A 19 -11.06 8.23 15.84
C GLY A 19 -12.18 8.67 16.79
N SER A 20 -12.25 8.04 17.97
CA SER A 20 -13.20 8.46 19.02
C SER A 20 -12.92 9.87 19.55
N SER A 21 -11.66 10.32 19.45
CA SER A 21 -11.18 11.65 19.84
C SER A 21 -9.83 11.94 19.21
N GLY A 22 -9.40 13.19 19.26
CA GLY A 22 -8.11 13.61 18.69
C GLY A 22 -8.22 14.12 17.27
N GLU A 23 -7.08 14.50 16.70
CA GLU A 23 -6.98 15.10 15.38
C GLU A 23 -5.97 14.35 14.52
N VAL A 24 -6.30 14.15 13.24
CA VAL A 24 -5.39 13.59 12.24
C VAL A 24 -5.29 14.58 11.08
N SER A 25 -4.06 14.91 10.69
CA SER A 25 -3.79 15.70 9.49
C SER A 25 -2.97 14.89 8.50
N MET A 26 -3.38 14.90 7.24
CA MET A 26 -2.68 14.27 6.13
C MET A 26 -2.37 15.31 5.06
N LEU A 27 -1.09 15.45 4.70
CA LEU A 27 -0.63 16.44 3.74
C LEU A 27 -1.15 17.88 4.06
N GLY A 28 -1.15 18.23 5.35
CA GLY A 28 -1.64 19.51 5.84
C GLY A 28 -3.16 19.66 5.89
N LYS A 29 -3.93 18.64 5.52
CA LYS A 29 -5.40 18.67 5.56
C LYS A 29 -5.92 17.94 6.81
N PRO A 30 -6.80 18.58 7.62
CA PRO A 30 -7.35 17.99 8.83
C PRO A 30 -8.45 16.98 8.48
N LEU A 31 -8.17 15.68 8.54
CA LEU A 31 -9.12 14.62 8.15
C LEU A 31 -10.40 14.63 8.99
N HIS A 32 -10.30 14.99 10.27
CA HIS A 32 -11.44 15.06 11.20
C HIS A 32 -12.47 16.16 10.86
N ARG A 33 -12.11 17.10 9.98
CA ARG A 33 -12.99 18.18 9.48
C ARG A 33 -13.51 17.92 8.07
N MET A 34 -13.10 16.83 7.45
CA MET A 34 -13.47 16.48 6.08
C MET A 34 -14.63 15.46 6.13
N ASP A 35 -15.57 15.60 5.20
CA ASP A 35 -16.56 14.56 4.92
C ASP A 35 -15.92 13.36 4.20
N GLU A 36 -16.68 12.27 4.06
CA GLU A 36 -16.14 11.06 3.44
C GLU A 36 -15.80 11.25 1.97
N GLU A 37 -16.54 12.08 1.23
CA GLU A 37 -16.26 12.36 -0.18
C GLU A 37 -14.91 13.07 -0.34
N ALA A 38 -14.65 14.08 0.47
CA ALA A 38 -13.38 14.81 0.48
C ALA A 38 -12.22 13.92 0.92
N ARG A 39 -12.40 13.05 1.92
CA ARG A 39 -11.40 12.05 2.34
C ARG A 39 -11.13 11.03 1.25
N ALA A 40 -12.16 10.51 0.59
CA ALA A 40 -12.03 9.58 -0.53
C ALA A 40 -11.26 10.21 -1.71
N ALA A 41 -11.55 11.47 -2.05
CA ALA A 41 -10.81 12.20 -3.08
C ALA A 41 -9.33 12.39 -2.71
N LEU A 42 -9.05 12.73 -1.45
CA LEU A 42 -7.67 12.86 -0.95
C LEU A 42 -6.90 11.52 -1.04
N ARG A 43 -7.54 10.43 -0.60
CA ARG A 43 -6.96 9.07 -0.72
C ARG A 43 -6.70 8.71 -2.18
N ALA A 44 -7.69 8.89 -3.04
CA ALA A 44 -7.58 8.55 -4.46
C ALA A 44 -6.41 9.28 -5.15
N GLN A 45 -6.13 10.52 -4.76
CA GLN A 45 -5.08 11.33 -5.37
C GLN A 45 -3.68 11.08 -4.79
N HIS A 46 -3.57 10.77 -3.50
CA HIS A 46 -2.29 10.86 -2.79
C HIS A 46 -1.87 9.59 -2.04
N VAL A 47 -2.76 8.62 -1.90
CA VAL A 47 -2.53 7.47 -1.03
C VAL A 47 -2.52 6.16 -1.82
N GLY A 48 -1.52 5.32 -1.54
CA GLY A 48 -1.46 3.95 -1.99
C GLY A 48 -1.64 2.99 -0.81
N PHE A 49 -2.09 1.76 -1.10
CA PHE A 49 -2.28 0.71 -0.10
C PHE A 49 -1.69 -0.60 -0.57
N VAL A 50 -1.02 -1.29 0.35
CA VAL A 50 -0.57 -2.68 0.20
C VAL A 50 -1.02 -3.47 1.42
N PHE A 51 -1.70 -4.59 1.21
CA PHE A 51 -2.28 -5.43 2.27
C PHE A 51 -1.69 -6.83 2.27
N GLN A 52 -1.77 -7.49 3.41
CA GLN A 52 -1.37 -8.88 3.60
C GLN A 52 -2.12 -9.84 2.66
N SER A 53 -3.41 -9.59 2.40
CA SER A 53 -4.28 -10.41 1.54
C SER A 53 -4.29 -9.98 0.08
N PHE A 54 -3.34 -9.13 -0.35
CA PHE A 54 -3.17 -8.59 -1.70
C PHE A 54 -4.32 -7.69 -2.17
N MET A 55 -5.56 -8.01 -1.88
CA MET A 55 -6.78 -7.24 -2.21
C MET A 55 -6.89 -6.93 -3.71
N LEU A 56 -6.49 -7.87 -4.57
CA LEU A 56 -6.69 -7.74 -6.01
C LEU A 56 -8.16 -8.00 -6.38
N ILE A 57 -8.62 -7.32 -7.41
CA ILE A 57 -9.96 -7.55 -7.97
C ILE A 57 -9.89 -8.84 -8.79
N PRO A 58 -10.62 -9.90 -8.41
CA PRO A 58 -10.42 -11.24 -8.97
C PRO A 58 -10.86 -11.38 -10.43
N THR A 59 -11.72 -10.50 -10.91
CA THR A 59 -12.22 -10.47 -12.29
C THR A 59 -11.37 -9.65 -13.25
N LEU A 60 -10.38 -8.89 -12.72
CA LEU A 60 -9.44 -8.11 -13.50
C LEU A 60 -8.08 -8.81 -13.57
N ASN A 61 -7.44 -8.75 -14.74
CA ASN A 61 -6.09 -9.26 -14.90
C ASN A 61 -5.05 -8.36 -14.19
N ALA A 62 -3.78 -8.76 -14.21
CA ALA A 62 -2.71 -8.02 -13.55
C ALA A 62 -2.60 -6.57 -14.06
N LEU A 63 -2.61 -6.37 -15.37
CA LEU A 63 -2.54 -5.06 -15.99
C LEU A 63 -3.73 -4.17 -15.58
N GLU A 64 -4.96 -4.69 -15.67
CA GLU A 64 -6.18 -3.98 -15.29
C GLU A 64 -6.23 -3.62 -13.81
N ASN A 65 -5.77 -4.51 -12.92
CA ASN A 65 -5.64 -4.20 -11.50
C ASN A 65 -4.71 -3.01 -11.25
N VAL A 66 -3.60 -2.93 -11.99
CA VAL A 66 -2.58 -1.87 -11.81
C VAL A 66 -3.01 -0.55 -12.45
N GLU A 67 -3.70 -0.57 -13.60
CA GLU A 67 -4.17 0.67 -14.26
C GLU A 67 -5.34 1.35 -13.52
N LEU A 68 -6.15 0.59 -12.78
CA LEU A 68 -7.39 1.09 -12.18
C LEU A 68 -7.24 2.37 -11.34
N PRO A 69 -6.28 2.51 -10.41
CA PRO A 69 -6.14 3.74 -9.63
C PRO A 69 -5.86 4.98 -10.48
N ALA A 70 -5.09 4.85 -11.56
CA ALA A 70 -4.79 5.97 -12.45
C ALA A 70 -6.02 6.37 -13.28
N LEU A 71 -6.80 5.40 -13.76
CA LEU A 71 -8.06 5.63 -14.46
C LEU A 71 -9.08 6.36 -13.57
N LEU A 72 -9.21 5.95 -12.31
CA LEU A 72 -10.11 6.58 -11.34
C LEU A 72 -9.71 8.04 -11.04
N ARG A 73 -8.44 8.41 -11.24
CA ARG A 73 -7.97 9.79 -11.15
C ARG A 73 -8.10 10.59 -12.46
N GLY A 74 -8.64 10.00 -13.51
CA GLY A 74 -8.85 10.65 -14.78
C GLY A 74 -7.67 10.59 -15.75
N ALA A 75 -6.68 9.70 -15.51
CA ALA A 75 -5.65 9.45 -16.52
C ALA A 75 -6.25 8.86 -17.80
N SER A 76 -5.64 9.15 -18.94
CA SER A 76 -6.05 8.51 -20.19
C SER A 76 -5.74 7.01 -20.19
N ASP A 77 -6.53 6.22 -20.91
CA ASP A 77 -6.33 4.77 -21.00
C ASP A 77 -4.93 4.40 -21.49
N SER A 78 -4.41 5.11 -22.48
CA SER A 78 -3.09 4.84 -23.05
C SER A 78 -1.96 5.12 -22.05
N GLN A 79 -2.04 6.22 -21.30
CA GLN A 79 -1.04 6.57 -20.27
C GLN A 79 -1.11 5.60 -19.09
N SER A 80 -2.31 5.37 -18.56
CA SER A 80 -2.53 4.45 -17.44
C SER A 80 -2.01 3.05 -17.76
N ARG A 81 -2.32 2.54 -18.95
CA ARG A 81 -1.85 1.23 -19.42
C ARG A 81 -0.34 1.17 -19.65
N GLY A 82 0.24 2.23 -20.20
CA GLY A 82 1.69 2.34 -20.41
C GLY A 82 2.47 2.31 -19.10
N ASP A 83 2.05 3.13 -18.14
CA ASP A 83 2.68 3.21 -16.81
C ASP A 83 2.51 1.90 -16.03
N ALA A 84 1.31 1.30 -16.08
CA ALA A 84 1.03 0.01 -15.44
C ALA A 84 1.89 -1.13 -16.02
N ARG A 85 2.02 -1.19 -17.34
CA ARG A 85 2.90 -2.16 -18.02
C ARG A 85 4.34 -2.00 -17.60
N ALA A 86 4.87 -0.77 -17.60
CA ALA A 86 6.25 -0.48 -17.23
C ALA A 86 6.56 -0.94 -15.78
N LEU A 87 5.65 -0.65 -14.82
CA LEU A 87 5.79 -1.11 -13.45
C LEU A 87 5.76 -2.62 -13.32
N LEU A 88 4.84 -3.30 -14.01
CA LEU A 88 4.75 -4.76 -13.99
C LEU A 88 5.99 -5.41 -14.60
N GLU A 89 6.53 -4.87 -15.69
CA GLU A 89 7.78 -5.32 -16.30
C GLU A 89 8.97 -5.11 -15.35
N GLN A 90 9.08 -3.96 -14.70
CA GLN A 90 10.08 -3.66 -13.68
C GLN A 90 10.03 -4.67 -12.52
N LEU A 91 8.84 -5.10 -12.14
CA LEU A 91 8.62 -6.09 -11.09
C LEU A 91 8.71 -7.55 -11.58
N GLY A 92 9.18 -7.78 -12.81
CA GLY A 92 9.37 -9.13 -13.37
C GLY A 92 8.07 -9.84 -13.79
N LEU A 93 7.00 -9.09 -14.01
CA LEU A 93 5.68 -9.61 -14.38
C LEU A 93 5.27 -9.36 -15.84
N GLY A 94 6.23 -8.99 -16.70
CA GLY A 94 5.95 -8.70 -18.12
C GLY A 94 5.28 -9.84 -18.90
N LYS A 95 5.50 -11.09 -18.47
CA LYS A 95 4.85 -12.29 -19.04
C LYS A 95 3.52 -12.65 -18.36
N ARG A 96 3.06 -11.88 -17.38
CA ARG A 96 1.89 -12.15 -16.53
C ARG A 96 0.79 -11.08 -16.67
N LEU A 97 0.95 -10.11 -17.56
CA LEU A 97 0.07 -8.94 -17.70
C LEU A 97 -1.41 -9.29 -17.80
N HIS A 98 -1.73 -10.35 -18.52
CA HIS A 98 -3.11 -10.78 -18.78
C HIS A 98 -3.59 -11.94 -17.89
N HIS A 99 -2.80 -12.34 -16.87
CA HIS A 99 -3.20 -13.38 -15.93
C HIS A 99 -4.17 -12.80 -14.90
N LEU A 100 -5.19 -13.58 -14.55
CA LEU A 100 -6.09 -13.30 -13.44
C LEU A 100 -5.40 -13.60 -12.10
N PRO A 101 -5.81 -12.99 -10.99
CA PRO A 101 -5.22 -13.26 -9.67
C PRO A 101 -5.14 -14.74 -9.31
N ALA A 102 -6.17 -15.53 -9.65
CA ALA A 102 -6.20 -16.98 -9.40
C ALA A 102 -5.11 -17.76 -10.17
N GLN A 103 -4.52 -17.18 -11.19
CA GLN A 103 -3.46 -17.79 -12.02
C GLN A 103 -2.05 -17.36 -11.56
N LEU A 104 -1.96 -16.54 -10.50
CA LEU A 104 -0.73 -15.97 -9.98
C LEU A 104 -0.37 -16.60 -8.63
N SER A 105 0.92 -16.81 -8.38
CA SER A 105 1.42 -17.18 -7.05
C SER A 105 1.20 -16.04 -6.05
N GLY A 106 1.27 -16.31 -4.75
CA GLY A 106 1.14 -15.27 -3.72
C GLY A 106 2.16 -14.14 -3.90
N GLY A 107 3.41 -14.47 -4.20
CA GLY A 107 4.46 -13.48 -4.47
C GLY A 107 4.21 -12.67 -5.75
N GLU A 108 3.64 -13.28 -6.80
CA GLU A 108 3.22 -12.57 -8.01
C GLU A 108 2.04 -11.64 -7.72
N GLN A 109 1.03 -12.11 -6.97
CA GLN A 109 -0.11 -11.27 -6.57
C GLN A 109 0.35 -10.06 -5.74
N GLN A 110 1.30 -10.24 -4.82
CA GLN A 110 1.82 -9.13 -4.03
C GLN A 110 2.62 -8.14 -4.88
N ARG A 111 3.36 -8.60 -5.89
CA ARG A 111 4.02 -7.71 -6.86
C ARG A 111 3.01 -6.91 -7.69
N VAL A 112 1.89 -7.51 -8.09
CA VAL A 112 0.78 -6.78 -8.72
C VAL A 112 0.21 -5.73 -7.77
N ALA A 113 0.00 -6.07 -6.50
CA ALA A 113 -0.49 -5.13 -5.49
C ALA A 113 0.48 -3.96 -5.26
N LEU A 114 1.80 -4.21 -5.25
CA LEU A 114 2.83 -3.17 -5.21
C LEU A 114 2.75 -2.26 -6.45
N ALA A 115 2.71 -2.84 -7.65
CA ALA A 115 2.59 -2.06 -8.88
C ALA A 115 1.34 -1.19 -8.86
N ARG A 116 0.18 -1.72 -8.43
CA ARG A 116 -1.06 -0.97 -8.28
C ARG A 116 -0.92 0.21 -7.32
N ALA A 117 -0.27 -0.01 -6.18
CA ALA A 117 -0.09 1.03 -5.17
C ALA A 117 0.80 2.18 -5.67
N PHE A 118 1.86 1.88 -6.42
CA PHE A 118 2.80 2.87 -6.94
C PHE A 118 2.39 3.49 -8.28
N ASN A 119 1.53 2.86 -9.08
CA ASN A 119 1.06 3.41 -10.36
C ASN A 119 0.38 4.79 -10.21
N GLY A 120 -0.14 5.06 -9.03
CA GLY A 120 -0.69 6.35 -8.67
C GLY A 120 0.33 7.42 -8.29
N ARG A 121 1.61 7.10 -8.22
CA ARG A 121 2.64 7.98 -7.66
C ARG A 121 2.19 8.57 -6.31
N PRO A 122 1.87 7.73 -5.32
CA PRO A 122 1.31 8.19 -4.07
C PRO A 122 2.32 9.02 -3.28
N ALA A 123 1.85 10.07 -2.61
CA ALA A 123 2.66 10.79 -1.64
C ALA A 123 2.86 9.96 -0.36
N ILE A 124 1.88 9.14 0.00
CA ILE A 124 1.89 8.27 1.17
C ILE A 124 1.47 6.86 0.76
N LEU A 125 2.23 5.87 1.21
CA LEU A 125 1.90 4.44 1.08
C LEU A 125 1.65 3.83 2.46
N PHE A 126 0.48 3.26 2.64
CA PHE A 126 0.16 2.44 3.80
C PHE A 126 0.37 0.96 3.45
N ALA A 127 1.19 0.27 4.23
CA ALA A 127 1.44 -1.16 4.07
C ALA A 127 1.10 -1.88 5.37
N ASP A 128 0.10 -2.77 5.33
CA ASP A 128 -0.34 -3.58 6.47
C ASP A 128 0.12 -5.02 6.29
N GLU A 129 1.14 -5.42 7.04
CA GLU A 129 1.77 -6.75 7.02
C GLU A 129 2.06 -7.25 5.59
N PRO A 130 2.79 -6.47 4.75
CA PRO A 130 2.87 -6.72 3.30
C PRO A 130 3.52 -8.05 2.91
N THR A 131 4.17 -8.74 3.86
CA THR A 131 4.83 -10.04 3.65
C THR A 131 4.19 -11.17 4.45
N GLY A 132 3.12 -10.89 5.21
CA GLY A 132 2.58 -11.80 6.22
C GLY A 132 1.98 -13.10 5.68
N ASN A 133 1.55 -13.15 4.42
CA ASN A 133 1.00 -14.35 3.76
C ASN A 133 2.01 -15.06 2.85
N LEU A 134 3.28 -14.70 2.92
CA LEU A 134 4.33 -15.24 2.06
C LEU A 134 5.34 -16.07 2.86
N ASP A 135 5.94 -17.05 2.21
CA ASP A 135 7.13 -17.70 2.76
C ASP A 135 8.26 -16.69 2.93
N ARG A 136 9.22 -16.99 3.81
CA ARG A 136 10.28 -16.06 4.18
C ARG A 136 11.07 -15.55 2.97
N GLN A 137 11.49 -16.44 2.08
CA GLN A 137 12.31 -16.06 0.92
C GLN A 137 11.55 -15.13 -0.04
N THR A 138 10.29 -15.43 -0.30
CA THR A 138 9.39 -14.59 -1.11
C THR A 138 9.13 -13.26 -0.40
N GLY A 139 8.86 -13.30 0.92
CA GLY A 139 8.66 -12.11 1.74
C GLY A 139 9.85 -11.15 1.70
N ASP A 140 11.07 -11.65 1.84
CA ASP A 140 12.30 -10.84 1.76
C ASP A 140 12.41 -10.12 0.40
N LYS A 141 12.12 -10.81 -0.70
CA LYS A 141 12.11 -10.22 -2.04
C LYS A 141 11.04 -9.13 -2.19
N ILE A 142 9.84 -9.36 -1.65
CA ILE A 142 8.77 -8.36 -1.65
C ILE A 142 9.16 -7.14 -0.83
N ALA A 143 9.77 -7.33 0.34
CA ALA A 143 10.28 -6.24 1.17
C ALA A 143 11.34 -5.41 0.40
N ASP A 144 12.28 -6.06 -0.27
CA ASP A 144 13.28 -5.36 -1.08
C ASP A 144 12.66 -4.51 -2.19
N LEU A 145 11.67 -5.05 -2.90
CA LEU A 145 10.93 -4.32 -3.92
C LEU A 145 10.16 -3.14 -3.33
N LEU A 146 9.46 -3.34 -2.21
CA LEU A 146 8.73 -2.28 -1.52
C LEU A 146 9.63 -1.09 -1.16
N PHE A 147 10.75 -1.35 -0.50
CA PHE A 147 11.68 -0.29 -0.10
C PHE A 147 12.42 0.34 -1.28
N SER A 148 12.70 -0.43 -2.34
CA SER A 148 13.30 0.10 -3.57
C SER A 148 12.36 1.08 -4.27
N LEU A 149 11.12 0.66 -4.53
CA LEU A 149 10.08 1.50 -5.13
C LEU A 149 9.79 2.74 -4.29
N ASN A 150 9.76 2.58 -2.95
CA ASN A 150 9.52 3.69 -2.05
C ASN A 150 10.60 4.78 -2.18
N ARG A 151 11.87 4.39 -2.25
CA ARG A 151 12.99 5.33 -2.46
C ARG A 151 12.94 5.96 -3.84
N GLU A 152 12.69 5.17 -4.88
CA GLU A 152 12.62 5.63 -6.27
C GLU A 152 11.53 6.69 -6.47
N HIS A 153 10.37 6.49 -5.86
CA HIS A 153 9.23 7.40 -5.98
C HIS A 153 9.18 8.52 -4.93
N GLY A 154 10.07 8.50 -3.93
CA GLY A 154 10.08 9.50 -2.85
C GLY A 154 8.82 9.49 -1.99
N THR A 155 8.19 8.32 -1.84
CA THR A 155 6.92 8.14 -1.12
C THR A 155 7.17 8.03 0.40
N THR A 156 6.31 8.62 1.22
CA THR A 156 6.31 8.36 2.67
C THR A 156 5.66 7.00 2.94
N LEU A 157 6.43 6.06 3.49
CA LEU A 157 5.94 4.72 3.83
C LEU A 157 5.50 4.66 5.30
N ILE A 158 4.24 4.27 5.52
CA ILE A 158 3.72 3.90 6.84
C ILE A 158 3.50 2.39 6.85
N LEU A 159 4.39 1.69 7.55
CA LEU A 159 4.44 0.24 7.58
C LEU A 159 3.94 -0.30 8.93
N VAL A 160 2.95 -1.18 8.89
CA VAL A 160 2.52 -1.98 10.02
C VAL A 160 3.08 -3.39 9.85
N THR A 161 3.85 -3.84 10.83
CA THR A 161 4.44 -5.17 10.81
C THR A 161 4.73 -5.68 12.22
N HIS A 162 4.75 -6.99 12.39
CA HIS A 162 5.28 -7.66 13.57
C HIS A 162 6.69 -8.24 13.32
N ASP A 163 7.22 -8.12 12.09
CA ASP A 163 8.57 -8.56 11.76
C ASP A 163 9.60 -7.48 12.15
N PRO A 164 10.47 -7.75 13.15
CA PRO A 164 11.47 -6.79 13.62
C PRO A 164 12.53 -6.47 12.53
N LEU A 165 12.82 -7.41 11.61
CA LEU A 165 13.79 -7.18 10.54
C LEU A 165 13.23 -6.20 9.50
N LEU A 166 11.94 -6.30 9.23
CA LEU A 166 11.26 -5.38 8.33
C LEU A 166 11.14 -3.99 8.98
N ALA A 167 10.76 -3.93 10.27
CA ALA A 167 10.68 -2.69 11.02
C ALA A 167 12.03 -1.97 11.13
N ALA A 168 13.14 -2.70 11.26
CA ALA A 168 14.48 -2.15 11.34
C ALA A 168 14.93 -1.40 10.07
N ARG A 169 14.24 -1.58 8.97
CA ARG A 169 14.52 -0.88 7.69
C ARG A 169 13.87 0.51 7.60
N CYS A 170 13.00 0.85 8.55
CA CYS A 170 12.32 2.15 8.60
C CYS A 170 13.16 3.16 9.37
N ASP A 171 13.05 4.45 8.99
CA ASP A 171 13.77 5.56 9.62
C ASP A 171 13.28 5.84 11.06
N ARG A 172 11.98 5.62 11.31
CA ARG A 172 11.36 5.76 12.64
C ARG A 172 10.56 4.50 12.96
N ARG A 173 10.60 4.13 14.23
CA ARG A 173 9.88 2.96 14.74
C ARG A 173 9.00 3.36 15.91
N LEU A 174 7.75 2.95 15.84
CA LEU A 174 6.76 3.15 16.89
C LEU A 174 6.23 1.80 17.32
N ARG A 175 6.24 1.52 18.60
CA ARG A 175 5.64 0.30 19.17
C ARG A 175 4.29 0.62 19.78
N LEU A 176 3.29 -0.15 19.40
CA LEU A 176 1.97 -0.08 20.02
C LEU A 176 1.91 -1.08 21.18
N VAL A 177 1.85 -0.56 22.41
CA VAL A 177 1.78 -1.34 23.66
C VAL A 177 0.59 -0.83 24.47
N ASP A 178 -0.33 -1.73 24.82
CA ASP A 178 -1.50 -1.39 25.64
C ASP A 178 -2.28 -0.17 25.13
N GLY A 179 -2.45 -0.08 23.81
CA GLY A 179 -3.14 1.04 23.14
C GLY A 179 -2.36 2.34 23.05
N GLN A 180 -1.10 2.37 23.47
CA GLN A 180 -0.23 3.54 23.41
C GLN A 180 0.90 3.36 22.41
N LEU A 181 1.15 4.39 21.60
CA LEU A 181 2.34 4.45 20.75
C LEU A 181 3.54 4.97 21.54
N ARG A 182 4.64 4.22 21.47
CA ARG A 182 5.93 4.61 22.03
C ARG A 182 6.98 4.57 20.95
N GLU A 183 7.78 5.64 20.85
CA GLU A 183 8.91 5.67 19.92
C GLU A 183 10.04 4.77 20.45
N GLU A 184 10.58 3.94 19.57
CA GLU A 184 11.77 3.13 19.86
C GLU A 184 13.01 3.88 19.35
N ALA A 185 14.01 3.95 20.22
CA ALA A 185 15.29 4.54 19.88
C ALA A 185 16.09 3.70 18.86
#